data_6ffa16c2cb6c77490284c739c3e76371
#
_entry.id   6ffa16c2cb6c77490284c739c3e76371
#
_cell.length_a   1.000
_cell.length_b   1.000
_cell.length_c   1.000
_cell.angle_alpha   90.00
_cell.angle_beta   90.00
_cell.angle_gamma   90.00
#
_symmetry.space_group_name_H-M   'P 1'
#
loop_
_entity.id
_entity.type
_entity.pdbx_description
1 polymer ?
#
loop_
_entity_poly.entity_id
_entity_poly.type
_entity_poly.pdbx_seq_one_letter_code
_entity_poly.pdbx_strand_id
1 'polypeptide(L)'
;ILLMGVDMDQASRGGQWDGGRSDSMILVTLNPTTKTTTMMSLTRDIMVEIAEPDGTSSGTIEKLNHSYSYGQAPMAIATIEKMMDITIDRYVEINMDGLVELVDALGGIEVNNTLGFPISISEHEPAYTAVVPEGRSLVNGNQALVYSRMRYDDPEGEVGRQNRQKMVIKAIMDKLLSLNAVTYYPQI
;
A
#
# COMPACT_ATOMS: atom_id res chain seq x y z
N ILE A 1 0.02 5.60 -12.10
CA ILE A 1 0.56 4.38 -11.47
C ILE A 1 -0.40 3.95 -10.37
N LEU A 2 -0.77 2.68 -10.32
CA LEU A 2 -1.57 2.11 -9.24
C LEU A 2 -0.65 1.28 -8.31
N LEU A 3 -0.70 1.56 -7.01
CA LEU A 3 -0.04 0.76 -5.99
C LEU A 3 -1.10 -0.04 -5.26
N MET A 4 -0.92 -1.36 -5.17
CA MET A 4 -1.83 -2.27 -4.50
C MET A 4 -1.11 -3.04 -3.40
N GLY A 5 -1.60 -2.90 -2.17
CA GLY A 5 -1.24 -3.77 -1.06
C GLY A 5 -2.24 -4.92 -0.99
N VAL A 6 -1.75 -6.14 -1.19
CA VAL A 6 -2.61 -7.32 -1.27
C VAL A 6 -2.44 -8.22 -0.06
N ASP A 7 -3.55 -8.69 0.47
CA ASP A 7 -3.58 -9.71 1.51
C ASP A 7 -3.62 -11.08 0.86
N MET A 8 -2.42 -11.64 0.61
CA MET A 8 -2.24 -12.98 0.05
C MET A 8 -1.53 -13.88 1.07
N ASP A 9 -2.04 -13.96 2.28
CA ASP A 9 -1.49 -14.86 3.29
C ASP A 9 -1.90 -16.32 2.98
N GLN A 10 -1.06 -17.01 2.22
CA GLN A 10 -1.23 -18.43 1.91
C GLN A 10 -1.16 -19.32 3.16
N ALA A 11 -0.46 -18.90 4.21
CA ALA A 11 -0.24 -19.71 5.40
C ALA A 11 -1.47 -19.74 6.31
N SER A 12 -2.22 -18.64 6.41
CA SER A 12 -3.40 -18.56 7.28
C SER A 12 -4.65 -19.23 6.71
N ARG A 13 -4.68 -19.54 5.40
CA ARG A 13 -5.86 -20.04 4.67
C ARG A 13 -5.75 -21.48 4.16
N GLY A 14 -4.83 -22.28 4.72
CA GLY A 14 -4.73 -23.72 4.40
C GLY A 14 -4.35 -24.04 2.95
N GLY A 15 -3.66 -23.15 2.28
CA GLY A 15 -3.14 -23.38 0.93
C GLY A 15 -4.19 -23.31 -0.19
N GLN A 16 -5.43 -22.93 0.11
CA GLN A 16 -6.45 -22.75 -0.90
C GLN A 16 -6.40 -21.32 -1.42
N TRP A 17 -6.20 -21.14 -2.72
CA TRP A 17 -6.23 -19.85 -3.40
C TRP A 17 -7.63 -19.23 -3.29
N ASP A 18 -7.81 -18.25 -2.43
CA ASP A 18 -9.06 -17.51 -2.23
C ASP A 18 -8.94 -16.10 -2.83
N GLY A 19 -8.33 -15.97 -3.99
CA GLY A 19 -8.27 -14.75 -4.77
C GLY A 19 -7.54 -13.55 -4.12
N GLY A 20 -7.31 -13.57 -2.81
CA GLY A 20 -6.77 -12.41 -2.07
C GLY A 20 -7.68 -11.17 -2.16
N ARG A 21 -7.31 -10.08 -1.49
CA ARG A 21 -7.97 -8.78 -1.59
C ARG A 21 -6.94 -7.66 -1.66
N SER A 22 -7.18 -6.67 -2.48
CA SER A 22 -6.39 -5.44 -2.43
C SER A 22 -6.98 -4.52 -1.35
N ASP A 23 -6.45 -4.63 -0.15
CA ASP A 23 -6.94 -3.84 0.99
C ASP A 23 -6.38 -2.41 1.03
N SER A 24 -5.32 -2.15 0.28
CA SER A 24 -4.73 -0.83 0.08
C SER A 24 -4.57 -0.56 -1.40
N MET A 25 -5.20 0.49 -1.89
CA MET A 25 -5.08 0.94 -3.28
C MET A 25 -4.76 2.43 -3.29
N ILE A 26 -3.63 2.79 -3.89
CA ILE A 26 -3.16 4.17 -3.95
C ILE A 26 -2.85 4.52 -5.40
N LEU A 27 -3.54 5.51 -5.91
CA LEU A 27 -3.26 6.08 -7.23
C LEU A 27 -2.18 7.15 -7.09
N VAL A 28 -1.07 6.97 -7.83
CA VAL A 28 0.05 7.91 -7.89
C VAL A 28 0.08 8.55 -9.27
N THR A 29 -0.04 9.86 -9.31
CA THR A 29 0.07 10.66 -10.53
C THR A 29 1.38 11.45 -10.51
N LEU A 30 2.16 11.29 -11.57
CA LEU A 30 3.41 12.02 -11.78
C LEU A 30 3.19 13.08 -12.86
N ASN A 31 3.44 14.34 -12.53
CA ASN A 31 3.42 15.41 -13.52
C ASN A 31 4.87 15.89 -13.77
N PRO A 32 5.49 15.51 -14.91
CA PRO A 32 6.88 15.85 -15.19
C PRO A 32 7.07 17.36 -15.47
N THR A 33 6.04 18.05 -15.94
CA THR A 33 6.11 19.49 -16.23
C THR A 33 6.17 20.32 -14.97
N THR A 34 5.31 20.02 -14.00
CA THR A 34 5.27 20.72 -12.70
C THR A 34 6.20 20.09 -11.67
N LYS A 35 6.79 18.93 -11.97
CA LYS A 35 7.61 18.12 -11.05
C LYS A 35 6.86 17.77 -9.75
N THR A 36 5.56 17.53 -9.87
CA THR A 36 4.71 17.19 -8.72
C THR A 36 4.30 15.73 -8.76
N THR A 37 4.21 15.14 -7.57
CA THR A 37 3.66 13.80 -7.34
C THR A 37 2.42 13.93 -6.46
N THR A 38 1.31 13.37 -6.91
CA THR A 38 0.07 13.32 -6.12
C THR A 38 -0.24 11.87 -5.77
N MET A 39 -0.59 11.61 -4.52
CA MET A 39 -1.03 10.29 -4.05
C MET A 39 -2.45 10.37 -3.52
N MET A 40 -3.33 9.54 -4.06
CA MET A 40 -4.74 9.45 -3.65
C MET A 40 -5.06 8.01 -3.24
N SER A 41 -5.50 7.82 -1.98
CA SER A 41 -6.01 6.53 -1.54
C SER A 41 -7.41 6.29 -2.10
N LEU A 42 -7.65 5.09 -2.62
CA LEU A 42 -8.96 4.63 -3.01
C LEU A 42 -9.50 3.77 -1.86
N THR A 43 -10.67 4.13 -1.35
CA THR A 43 -11.30 3.38 -0.26
C THR A 43 -11.77 2.02 -0.78
N ARG A 44 -11.31 0.95 -0.17
CA ARG A 44 -11.59 -0.44 -0.58
C ARG A 44 -13.08 -0.79 -0.63
N ASP A 45 -13.89 -0.13 0.19
CA ASP A 45 -15.32 -0.39 0.37
C ASP A 45 -16.22 0.46 -0.55
N ILE A 46 -15.65 1.23 -1.49
CA ILE A 46 -16.44 1.96 -2.49
C ILE A 46 -17.26 0.96 -3.31
N MET A 47 -18.56 1.19 -3.40
CA MET A 47 -19.44 0.41 -4.27
C MET A 47 -19.27 0.87 -5.72
N VAL A 48 -18.83 -0.04 -6.56
CA VAL A 48 -18.54 0.22 -7.99
C VAL A 48 -19.08 -0.89 -8.86
N GLU A 49 -19.33 -0.58 -10.12
CA GLU A 49 -19.56 -1.60 -11.14
C GLU A 49 -18.21 -2.24 -11.48
N ILE A 50 -18.10 -3.54 -11.24
CA ILE A 50 -16.88 -4.31 -11.55
C ILE A 50 -16.73 -4.39 -13.08
N ALA A 51 -15.53 -4.13 -13.57
CA ALA A 51 -15.19 -4.25 -14.98
C ALA A 51 -14.36 -5.50 -15.25
N GLU A 52 -14.63 -6.14 -16.37
CA GLU A 52 -13.78 -7.17 -16.95
C GLU A 52 -12.45 -6.57 -17.43
N PRO A 53 -11.38 -7.37 -17.60
CA PRO A 53 -10.08 -6.85 -18.03
C PRO A 53 -10.07 -6.10 -19.36
N ASP A 54 -11.07 -6.32 -20.21
CA ASP A 54 -11.27 -5.61 -21.48
C ASP A 54 -12.05 -4.29 -21.32
N GLY A 55 -12.39 -3.90 -20.08
CA GLY A 55 -13.14 -2.70 -19.75
C GLY A 55 -14.66 -2.83 -19.88
N THR A 56 -15.19 -3.99 -20.30
CA THR A 56 -16.64 -4.21 -20.34
C THR A 56 -17.21 -4.37 -18.93
N SER A 57 -18.53 -4.21 -18.80
CA SER A 57 -19.20 -4.41 -17.52
C SER A 57 -19.33 -5.90 -17.20
N SER A 58 -19.01 -6.28 -15.97
CA SER A 58 -19.31 -7.62 -15.46
C SER A 58 -20.80 -7.81 -15.10
N GLY A 59 -21.58 -6.70 -15.07
CA GLY A 59 -22.96 -6.70 -14.58
C GLY A 59 -23.09 -6.76 -13.06
N THR A 60 -21.99 -6.70 -12.33
CA THR A 60 -21.94 -6.82 -10.86
C THR A 60 -21.55 -5.49 -10.22
N ILE A 61 -22.32 -5.04 -9.22
CA ILE A 61 -21.99 -3.87 -8.40
C ILE A 61 -21.57 -4.36 -7.02
N GLU A 62 -20.32 -4.13 -6.68
CA GLU A 62 -19.74 -4.58 -5.42
C GLU A 62 -18.65 -3.63 -4.90
N LYS A 63 -18.03 -3.99 -3.76
CA LYS A 63 -16.90 -3.27 -3.20
C LYS A 63 -15.70 -3.31 -4.14
N LEU A 64 -15.00 -2.20 -4.27
CA LEU A 64 -13.85 -2.06 -5.16
C LEU A 64 -12.78 -3.15 -4.92
N ASN A 65 -12.49 -3.51 -3.67
CA ASN A 65 -11.50 -4.54 -3.36
C ASN A 65 -11.90 -5.96 -3.79
N HIS A 66 -13.19 -6.22 -4.08
CA HIS A 66 -13.63 -7.49 -4.63
C HIS A 66 -13.24 -7.66 -6.10
N SER A 67 -13.01 -6.58 -6.85
CA SER A 67 -12.49 -6.66 -8.22
C SER A 67 -11.17 -7.45 -8.28
N TYR A 68 -10.31 -7.25 -7.28
CA TYR A 68 -9.07 -8.02 -7.16
C TYR A 68 -9.33 -9.50 -6.86
N SER A 69 -10.30 -9.84 -6.02
CA SER A 69 -10.64 -11.23 -5.70
C SER A 69 -11.18 -12.00 -6.90
N TYR A 70 -11.84 -11.31 -7.83
CA TYR A 70 -12.42 -11.93 -9.03
C TYR A 70 -11.41 -12.16 -10.14
N GLY A 71 -10.50 -11.24 -10.37
CA GLY A 71 -9.56 -11.33 -11.50
C GLY A 71 -8.22 -10.65 -11.25
N GLN A 72 -7.81 -10.52 -9.97
CA GLN A 72 -6.52 -9.97 -9.56
C GLN A 72 -6.28 -8.55 -10.10
N ALA A 73 -5.02 -8.19 -10.35
CA ALA A 73 -4.65 -6.87 -10.84
C ALA A 73 -5.39 -6.45 -12.13
N PRO A 74 -5.59 -7.31 -13.15
CA PRO A 74 -6.29 -6.90 -14.37
C PRO A 74 -7.71 -6.38 -14.14
N MET A 75 -8.53 -7.07 -13.33
CA MET A 75 -9.89 -6.62 -13.04
C MET A 75 -9.92 -5.42 -12.11
N ALA A 76 -9.01 -5.35 -11.14
CA ALA A 76 -8.89 -4.18 -10.25
C ALA A 76 -8.52 -2.92 -11.06
N ILE A 77 -7.56 -3.03 -11.98
CA ILE A 77 -7.14 -1.94 -12.86
C ILE A 77 -8.30 -1.49 -13.74
N ALA A 78 -8.93 -2.42 -14.49
CA ALA A 78 -10.05 -2.09 -15.39
C ALA A 78 -11.22 -1.44 -14.64
N THR A 79 -11.52 -1.91 -13.43
CA THR A 79 -12.57 -1.33 -12.58
C THR A 79 -12.24 0.10 -12.17
N ILE A 80 -10.98 0.36 -11.75
CA ILE A 80 -10.55 1.71 -11.37
C ILE A 80 -10.51 2.65 -12.57
N GLU A 81 -9.98 2.20 -13.71
CA GLU A 81 -9.95 2.96 -14.96
C GLU A 81 -11.35 3.38 -15.39
N LYS A 82 -12.31 2.44 -15.37
CA LYS A 82 -13.72 2.70 -15.68
C LYS A 82 -14.36 3.67 -14.69
N MET A 83 -14.16 3.45 -13.37
CA MET A 83 -14.75 4.28 -12.33
C MET A 83 -14.29 5.73 -12.39
N MET A 84 -13.02 5.96 -12.73
CA MET A 84 -12.37 7.28 -12.68
C MET A 84 -12.18 7.94 -14.05
N ASP A 85 -12.50 7.26 -15.14
CA ASP A 85 -12.24 7.70 -16.52
C ASP A 85 -10.77 8.09 -16.75
N ILE A 86 -9.86 7.20 -16.36
CA ILE A 86 -8.42 7.39 -16.47
C ILE A 86 -7.75 6.16 -17.09
N THR A 87 -6.48 6.31 -17.47
CA THR A 87 -5.61 5.17 -17.86
C THR A 87 -4.51 4.97 -16.81
N ILE A 88 -4.26 3.72 -16.45
CA ILE A 88 -3.20 3.31 -15.52
C ILE A 88 -2.02 2.75 -16.31
N ASP A 89 -0.95 3.55 -16.45
CA ASP A 89 0.23 3.18 -17.27
C ASP A 89 1.05 2.05 -16.64
N ARG A 90 1.09 1.98 -15.31
CA ARG A 90 1.89 1.03 -14.53
C ARG A 90 1.18 0.69 -13.23
N TYR A 91 1.45 -0.50 -12.72
CA TYR A 91 1.05 -0.87 -11.38
C TYR A 91 2.18 -1.57 -10.62
N VAL A 92 2.09 -1.54 -9.31
CA VAL A 92 2.93 -2.29 -8.38
C VAL A 92 2.01 -3.00 -7.41
N GLU A 93 2.25 -4.27 -7.22
CA GLU A 93 1.55 -5.12 -6.29
C GLU A 93 2.55 -5.63 -5.26
N ILE A 94 2.22 -5.49 -3.98
CA ILE A 94 3.06 -5.94 -2.89
C ILE A 94 2.20 -6.60 -1.82
N ASN A 95 2.61 -7.76 -1.36
CA ASN A 95 2.04 -8.39 -0.17
C ASN A 95 2.79 -7.96 1.10
N MET A 96 2.34 -8.44 2.25
CA MET A 96 2.93 -8.06 3.54
C MET A 96 4.39 -8.49 3.68
N ASP A 97 4.71 -9.71 3.25
CA ASP A 97 6.08 -10.22 3.29
C ASP A 97 7.00 -9.43 2.36
N GLY A 98 6.54 -9.13 1.15
CA GLY A 98 7.28 -8.31 0.20
C GLY A 98 7.53 -6.88 0.70
N LEU A 99 6.60 -6.29 1.47
CA LEU A 99 6.84 -5.00 2.12
C LEU A 99 7.95 -5.10 3.15
N VAL A 100 7.93 -6.14 3.99
CA VAL A 100 8.97 -6.38 5.00
C VAL A 100 10.32 -6.55 4.34
N GLU A 101 10.42 -7.44 3.35
CA GLU A 101 11.66 -7.71 2.61
C GLU A 101 12.20 -6.46 1.91
N LEU A 102 11.34 -5.68 1.28
CA LEU A 102 11.74 -4.44 0.59
C LEU A 102 12.33 -3.43 1.56
N VAL A 103 11.67 -3.19 2.69
CA VAL A 103 12.15 -2.23 3.69
C VAL A 103 13.47 -2.69 4.31
N ASP A 104 13.60 -3.99 4.61
CA ASP A 104 14.84 -4.54 5.17
C ASP A 104 15.99 -4.49 4.16
N ALA A 105 15.73 -4.77 2.88
CA ALA A 105 16.74 -4.64 1.80
C ALA A 105 17.24 -3.20 1.61
N LEU A 106 16.39 -2.20 1.90
CA LEU A 106 16.76 -0.78 1.89
C LEU A 106 17.56 -0.36 3.15
N GLY A 107 17.71 -1.23 4.12
CA GLY A 107 18.34 -0.91 5.42
C GLY A 107 17.42 -0.09 6.32
N GLY A 108 16.12 -0.22 6.17
CA GLY A 108 15.10 0.51 6.91
C GLY A 108 14.66 1.81 6.25
N ILE A 109 13.53 2.33 6.72
CA ILE A 109 12.95 3.61 6.28
C ILE A 109 12.69 4.53 7.48
N GLU A 110 12.73 5.85 7.28
CA GLU A 110 12.36 6.80 8.32
C GLU A 110 10.85 7.04 8.32
N VAL A 111 10.23 6.89 9.50
CA VAL A 111 8.82 7.25 9.74
C VAL A 111 8.71 8.21 10.90
N ASN A 112 7.57 8.90 10.99
CA ASN A 112 7.26 9.79 12.12
C ASN A 112 5.95 9.37 12.75
N ASN A 113 6.03 8.75 13.93
CA ASN A 113 4.86 8.41 14.72
C ASN A 113 4.40 9.61 15.54
N THR A 114 3.28 10.20 15.17
CA THR A 114 2.70 11.41 15.78
C THR A 114 1.55 11.11 16.73
N LEU A 115 1.30 9.85 17.10
CA LEU A 115 0.16 9.48 17.95
C LEU A 115 0.36 9.81 19.44
N GLY A 116 1.59 10.14 19.88
CA GLY A 116 1.89 10.43 21.28
C GLY A 116 2.07 9.18 22.15
N PHE A 117 2.14 8.02 21.52
CA PHE A 117 2.42 6.73 22.16
C PHE A 117 3.10 5.77 21.16
N PRO A 118 3.83 4.74 21.65
CA PRO A 118 4.41 3.73 20.76
C PRO A 118 3.32 2.93 20.04
N ILE A 119 3.45 2.76 18.72
CA ILE A 119 2.51 1.96 17.93
C ILE A 119 2.79 0.47 18.13
N SER A 120 1.78 -0.26 18.60
CA SER A 120 1.72 -1.73 18.65
C SER A 120 0.33 -2.18 18.22
N ILE A 121 0.22 -3.30 17.54
CA ILE A 121 -1.05 -3.90 17.15
C ILE A 121 -1.23 -5.32 17.70
N SER A 122 -0.30 -5.79 18.53
CA SER A 122 -0.26 -7.16 19.01
C SER A 122 -1.47 -7.57 19.87
N GLU A 123 -2.17 -6.63 20.50
CA GLU A 123 -3.41 -6.92 21.23
C GLU A 123 -4.57 -7.33 20.30
N HIS A 124 -4.59 -6.79 19.10
CA HIS A 124 -5.61 -7.07 18.08
C HIS A 124 -5.16 -8.07 17.04
N GLU A 125 -3.87 -8.07 16.74
CA GLU A 125 -3.22 -8.90 15.73
C GLU A 125 -1.95 -9.55 16.32
N PRO A 126 -2.08 -10.65 17.11
CA PRO A 126 -0.97 -11.22 17.89
C PRO A 126 0.25 -11.69 17.09
N ALA A 127 0.09 -11.91 15.78
CA ALA A 127 1.19 -12.29 14.90
C ALA A 127 2.19 -11.12 14.69
N TYR A 128 1.79 -9.87 14.94
CA TYR A 128 2.59 -8.67 14.68
C TYR A 128 3.06 -8.04 16.00
N THR A 129 4.23 -8.46 16.47
CA THR A 129 4.77 -8.07 17.79
C THR A 129 5.72 -6.89 17.74
N ALA A 130 6.07 -6.37 16.57
CA ALA A 130 6.94 -5.22 16.45
C ALA A 130 6.30 -3.96 17.03
N VAL A 131 7.14 -3.07 17.56
CA VAL A 131 6.72 -1.80 18.16
C VAL A 131 7.43 -0.65 17.46
N VAL A 132 6.68 0.39 17.08
CA VAL A 132 7.23 1.61 16.48
C VAL A 132 7.27 2.69 17.55
N PRO A 133 8.46 3.23 17.89
CA PRO A 133 8.58 4.28 18.88
C PRO A 133 7.81 5.55 18.51
N GLU A 134 7.51 6.37 19.51
CA GLU A 134 6.98 7.72 19.29
C GLU A 134 8.03 8.60 18.59
N GLY A 135 7.57 9.52 17.76
CA GLY A 135 8.40 10.46 17.04
C GLY A 135 9.07 9.89 15.80
N ARG A 136 10.16 10.53 15.38
CA ARG A 136 10.93 10.10 14.21
C ARG A 136 11.84 8.93 14.55
N SER A 137 11.79 7.89 13.76
CA SER A 137 12.62 6.70 13.93
C SER A 137 12.92 6.01 12.61
N LEU A 138 14.10 5.41 12.52
CA LEU A 138 14.43 4.44 11.48
C LEU A 138 13.77 3.11 11.86
N VAL A 139 12.91 2.59 11.00
CA VAL A 139 12.16 1.35 11.25
C VAL A 139 12.56 0.26 10.26
N ASN A 140 12.59 -0.97 10.73
CA ASN A 140 12.76 -2.16 9.89
C ASN A 140 11.44 -2.59 9.23
N GLY A 141 11.46 -3.66 8.42
CA GLY A 141 10.30 -4.12 7.68
C GLY A 141 9.11 -4.48 8.55
N ASN A 142 9.31 -5.22 9.65
CA ASN A 142 8.23 -5.58 10.58
C ASN A 142 7.62 -4.34 11.27
N GLN A 143 8.45 -3.39 11.65
CA GLN A 143 7.98 -2.13 12.22
C GLN A 143 7.21 -1.28 11.19
N ALA A 144 7.69 -1.21 9.94
CA ALA A 144 7.01 -0.53 8.85
C ALA A 144 5.63 -1.16 8.55
N LEU A 145 5.55 -2.49 8.61
CA LEU A 145 4.30 -3.23 8.46
C LEU A 145 3.32 -2.88 9.59
N VAL A 146 3.75 -2.94 10.85
CA VAL A 146 2.93 -2.55 12.02
C VAL A 146 2.46 -1.10 11.91
N TYR A 147 3.37 -0.17 11.53
CA TYR A 147 3.04 1.24 11.32
C TYR A 147 1.94 1.44 10.26
N SER A 148 2.03 0.71 9.15
CA SER A 148 1.06 0.80 8.04
C SER A 148 -0.29 0.14 8.34
N ARG A 149 -0.36 -0.78 9.32
CA ARG A 149 -1.58 -1.51 9.71
C ARG A 149 -2.34 -0.89 10.87
N MET A 150 -1.67 -0.04 11.66
CA MET A 150 -2.27 0.58 12.84
C MET A 150 -3.56 1.33 12.51
N ARG A 151 -4.63 1.05 13.26
CA ARG A 151 -5.94 1.73 13.16
C ARG A 151 -6.73 1.72 14.48
N TYR A 152 -6.42 0.80 15.38
CA TYR A 152 -7.26 0.47 16.54
C TYR A 152 -7.29 1.60 17.57
N ASP A 153 -6.11 2.14 17.93
CA ASP A 153 -5.96 3.22 18.91
C ASP A 153 -5.72 4.57 18.25
N ASP A 154 -5.88 4.65 16.92
CA ASP A 154 -5.76 5.89 16.18
C ASP A 154 -7.08 6.66 16.22
N PRO A 155 -7.10 7.91 16.71
CA PRO A 155 -8.30 8.75 16.68
C PRO A 155 -8.90 8.95 15.28
N GLU A 156 -8.05 8.91 14.24
CA GLU A 156 -8.47 9.00 12.83
C GLU A 156 -8.85 7.63 12.23
N GLY A 157 -8.62 6.54 12.93
CA GLY A 157 -8.99 5.18 12.52
C GLY A 157 -8.48 4.83 11.12
N GLU A 158 -9.41 4.57 10.20
CA GLU A 158 -9.09 4.17 8.82
C GLU A 158 -8.37 5.26 8.03
N VAL A 159 -8.72 6.52 8.25
CA VAL A 159 -8.06 7.66 7.57
C VAL A 159 -6.61 7.77 8.01
N GLY A 160 -6.34 7.62 9.31
CA GLY A 160 -4.98 7.61 9.86
C GLY A 160 -4.15 6.45 9.28
N ARG A 161 -4.75 5.26 9.15
CA ARG A 161 -4.10 4.11 8.50
C ARG A 161 -3.70 4.44 7.05
N GLN A 162 -4.61 4.98 6.25
CA GLN A 162 -4.34 5.36 4.86
C GLN A 162 -3.23 6.43 4.77
N ASN A 163 -3.20 7.37 5.70
CA ASN A 163 -2.14 8.38 5.76
C ASN A 163 -0.78 7.73 6.06
N ARG A 164 -0.71 6.79 7.03
CA ARG A 164 0.53 6.06 7.32
C ARG A 164 1.00 5.20 6.16
N GLN A 165 0.11 4.55 5.42
CA GLN A 165 0.46 3.82 4.20
C GLN A 165 1.14 4.74 3.17
N LYS A 166 0.60 5.93 2.94
CA LYS A 166 1.24 6.93 2.06
C LYS A 166 2.61 7.38 2.58
N MET A 167 2.75 7.53 3.91
CA MET A 167 4.04 7.89 4.52
C MET A 167 5.09 6.79 4.31
N VAL A 168 4.72 5.52 4.45
CA VAL A 168 5.61 4.37 4.17
C VAL A 168 6.04 4.38 2.71
N ILE A 169 5.12 4.53 1.76
CA ILE A 169 5.42 4.61 0.33
C ILE A 169 6.39 5.77 0.06
N LYS A 170 6.08 6.95 0.60
CA LYS A 170 6.95 8.12 0.44
C LYS A 170 8.36 7.86 0.99
N ALA A 171 8.47 7.27 2.18
CA ALA A 171 9.75 6.96 2.79
C ALA A 171 10.56 5.94 1.98
N ILE A 172 9.91 4.93 1.40
CA ILE A 172 10.55 3.98 0.46
C ILE A 172 11.06 4.72 -0.78
N MET A 173 10.25 5.59 -1.38
CA MET A 173 10.64 6.37 -2.55
C MET A 173 11.82 7.30 -2.24
N ASP A 174 11.77 8.03 -1.12
CA ASP A 174 12.85 8.93 -0.68
C ASP A 174 14.15 8.14 -0.47
N LYS A 175 14.07 6.96 0.12
CA LYS A 175 15.22 6.07 0.33
C LYS A 175 15.82 5.58 -0.99
N LEU A 176 15.00 5.11 -1.92
CA LEU A 176 15.43 4.67 -3.26
C LEU A 176 16.11 5.80 -4.04
N LEU A 177 15.55 7.01 -3.99
CA LEU A 177 16.15 8.18 -4.64
C LEU A 177 17.49 8.54 -4.02
N SER A 178 17.63 8.45 -2.70
CA SER A 178 18.90 8.71 -2.01
C SER A 178 19.99 7.71 -2.38
N LEU A 179 19.65 6.43 -2.52
CA LEU A 179 20.59 5.39 -2.96
C LEU A 179 21.05 5.61 -4.40
N ASN A 180 20.16 5.98 -5.31
CA ASN A 180 20.51 6.28 -6.69
C ASN A 180 21.38 7.54 -6.82
N ALA A 181 21.20 8.54 -5.95
CA ALA A 181 22.06 9.74 -5.94
C ALA A 181 23.52 9.39 -5.56
N VAL A 182 23.74 8.39 -4.72
CA VAL A 182 25.10 7.95 -4.34
C VAL A 182 25.80 7.19 -5.47
N THR A 183 25.04 6.46 -6.31
CA THR A 183 25.60 5.68 -7.43
C THR A 183 25.88 6.51 -8.70
N TYR A 184 25.34 7.73 -8.79
CA TYR A 184 25.48 8.60 -9.97
C TYR A 184 26.55 9.69 -9.85
N TYR A 185 27.39 9.67 -8.80
CA TYR A 185 28.61 10.51 -8.78
C TYR A 185 29.73 9.77 -9.52
N PRO A 186 30.07 10.14 -10.77
CA PRO A 186 31.29 9.65 -11.38
C PRO A 186 32.44 10.17 -10.53
N GLN A 187 33.33 9.29 -10.15
CA GLN A 187 34.61 9.67 -9.54
C GLN A 187 35.32 10.60 -10.54
N ILE A 188 35.47 11.88 -10.17
CA ILE A 188 36.40 12.82 -10.82
C ILE A 188 37.79 12.55 -10.28
#